data_a250e4d1139bdac5ccc701da5ab5dbc8
#
_entry.id   a250e4d1139bdac5ccc701da5ab5dbc8
#
_cell.length_a   1.000
_cell.length_b   1.000
_cell.length_c   1.000
_cell.angle_alpha   90.00
_cell.angle_beta   90.00
_cell.angle_gamma   90.00
#
_symmetry.space_group_name_H-M   'P 1'
#
loop_
_entity.id
_entity.type
_entity.pdbx_description
1 polymer ?
#
loop_
_entity_poly.entity_id
_entity_poly.type
_entity_poly.pdbx_seq_one_letter_code
_entity_poly.pdbx_strand_id
1 'polypeptide(L)'
;MIKSFRDKATRALFEGNPPRRSRGIAKVAVRKLDMLDAATRLEDLRSPPGNRLEALKGSRRGQHSIRINDQWRICFVWNDGAEDVEIVDYNR
;
A
#
# COMPACT_ATOMS: atom_id res chain seq x y z
N MET A 1 -7.66 -1.24 -9.02
CA MET A 1 -8.62 -0.42 -8.26
C MET A 1 -8.51 -0.69 -6.77
N ILE A 2 -8.49 0.36 -5.97
CA ILE A 2 -8.58 0.22 -4.52
C ILE A 2 -10.05 0.13 -4.16
N LYS A 3 -10.44 -0.97 -3.53
CA LYS A 3 -11.84 -1.26 -3.20
C LYS A 3 -12.20 -0.85 -1.77
N SER A 4 -11.22 -0.90 -0.86
CA SER A 4 -11.45 -0.51 0.52
C SER A 4 -10.14 -0.19 1.22
N PHE A 5 -10.22 0.60 2.28
CA PHE A 5 -9.09 0.92 3.15
C PHE A 5 -9.35 0.32 4.52
N ARG A 6 -8.28 -0.14 5.15
CA ARG A 6 -8.39 -0.71 6.48
C ARG A 6 -8.51 0.38 7.55
N ASP A 7 -7.89 1.55 7.31
CA ASP A 7 -7.89 2.62 8.29
C ASP A 7 -8.13 3.98 7.65
N LYS A 8 -8.58 4.92 8.48
CA LYS A 8 -8.89 6.27 8.03
C LYS A 8 -7.67 7.05 7.60
N ALA A 9 -6.53 6.79 8.26
CA ALA A 9 -5.29 7.52 7.97
C ALA A 9 -4.81 7.24 6.55
N THR A 10 -4.85 5.98 6.11
CA THR A 10 -4.44 5.63 4.76
C THR A 10 -5.39 6.23 3.73
N ARG A 11 -6.69 6.16 4.00
CA ARG A 11 -7.69 6.78 3.13
C ARG A 11 -7.45 8.28 3.00
N ALA A 12 -7.24 8.96 4.12
CA ALA A 12 -7.03 10.41 4.14
C ALA A 12 -5.79 10.78 3.32
N LEU A 13 -4.73 10.00 3.46
CA LEU A 13 -3.51 10.24 2.69
C LEU A 13 -3.76 10.10 1.19
N PHE A 14 -4.50 9.07 0.79
CA PHE A 14 -4.84 8.84 -0.61
C PHE A 14 -5.69 9.99 -1.17
N GLU A 15 -6.55 10.55 -0.34
CA GLU A 15 -7.45 11.65 -0.74
C GLU A 15 -6.79 13.02 -0.70
N GLY A 16 -5.51 13.08 -0.37
CA GLY A 16 -4.76 14.34 -0.37
C GLY A 16 -4.72 15.07 0.96
N ASN A 17 -5.14 14.42 2.05
CA ASN A 17 -5.15 14.99 3.39
C ASN A 17 -4.31 14.13 4.34
N PRO A 18 -2.98 14.06 4.14
CA PRO A 18 -2.15 13.17 4.96
C PRO A 18 -2.14 13.58 6.42
N PRO A 19 -2.30 12.61 7.34
CA PRO A 19 -2.11 12.89 8.76
C PRO A 19 -0.69 13.38 9.01
N ARG A 20 -0.52 14.14 10.10
CA ARG A 20 0.78 14.73 10.43
C ARG A 20 1.91 13.70 10.43
N ARG A 21 1.67 12.54 11.03
CA ARG A 21 2.71 11.52 11.18
C ARG A 21 3.14 10.87 9.86
N SER A 22 2.35 11.00 8.82
CA SER A 22 2.68 10.43 7.52
C SER A 22 3.08 11.47 6.47
N ARG A 23 3.22 12.74 6.87
CA ARG A 23 3.58 13.80 5.91
C ARG A 23 4.93 13.57 5.26
N GLY A 24 5.87 13.01 6.01
CA GLY A 24 7.21 12.77 5.49
C GLY A 24 7.26 11.75 4.36
N ILE A 25 6.26 10.86 4.29
CA ILE A 25 6.21 9.84 3.25
C ILE A 25 5.07 10.08 2.26
N ALA A 26 4.27 11.14 2.48
CA ALA A 26 3.02 11.32 1.74
C ALA A 26 3.21 11.33 0.24
N LYS A 27 4.21 12.01 -0.25
CA LYS A 27 4.44 12.14 -1.69
C LYS A 27 4.70 10.79 -2.35
N VAL A 28 5.57 9.98 -1.76
CA VAL A 28 5.90 8.66 -2.29
C VAL A 28 4.72 7.71 -2.07
N ALA A 29 4.09 7.79 -0.90
CA ALA A 29 2.97 6.92 -0.57
C ALA A 29 1.79 7.13 -1.54
N VAL A 30 1.45 8.38 -1.85
CA VAL A 30 0.37 8.67 -2.80
C VAL A 30 0.70 8.08 -4.17
N ARG A 31 1.93 8.24 -4.62
CA ARG A 31 2.34 7.68 -5.92
C ARG A 31 2.18 6.17 -5.94
N LYS A 32 2.55 5.49 -4.84
CA LYS A 32 2.41 4.04 -4.75
C LYS A 32 0.95 3.61 -4.64
N LEU A 33 0.14 4.38 -3.91
CA LEU A 33 -1.29 4.12 -3.83
C LEU A 33 -1.95 4.30 -5.20
N ASP A 34 -1.52 5.29 -5.98
CA ASP A 34 -2.02 5.49 -7.33
C ASP A 34 -1.67 4.30 -8.23
N MET A 35 -0.47 3.75 -8.09
CA MET A 35 -0.09 2.55 -8.83
C MET A 35 -1.00 1.38 -8.46
N LEU A 36 -1.27 1.22 -7.17
CA LEU A 36 -2.14 0.17 -6.67
C LEU A 36 -3.55 0.33 -7.23
N ASP A 37 -4.04 1.55 -7.26
CA ASP A 37 -5.38 1.86 -7.76
C ASP A 37 -5.50 1.60 -9.27
N ALA A 38 -4.42 1.84 -10.00
CA ALA A 38 -4.41 1.66 -11.45
C ALA A 38 -4.20 0.21 -11.87
N ALA A 39 -3.68 -0.63 -10.99
CA ALA A 39 -3.36 -2.01 -11.34
C ALA A 39 -4.62 -2.80 -11.63
N THR A 40 -4.61 -3.55 -12.74
CA THR A 40 -5.72 -4.43 -13.10
C THR A 40 -5.43 -5.87 -12.71
N ARG A 41 -4.16 -6.21 -12.54
CA ARG A 41 -3.72 -7.52 -12.07
C ARG A 41 -2.64 -7.34 -11.02
N LEU A 42 -2.54 -8.32 -10.14
CA LEU A 42 -1.53 -8.27 -9.07
C LEU A 42 -0.11 -8.15 -9.66
N GLU A 43 0.15 -8.83 -10.76
CA GLU A 43 1.48 -8.80 -11.40
C GLU A 43 1.90 -7.42 -11.86
N ASP A 44 0.94 -6.52 -12.12
CA ASP A 44 1.26 -5.15 -12.52
C ASP A 44 2.11 -4.45 -11.47
N LEU A 45 2.00 -4.90 -10.22
CA LEU A 45 2.72 -4.29 -9.10
C LEU A 45 4.16 -4.77 -8.95
N ARG A 46 4.59 -5.70 -9.80
CA ARG A 46 5.99 -6.13 -9.82
C ARG A 46 6.91 -5.06 -10.40
N SER A 47 6.34 -4.12 -11.13
CA SER A 47 7.09 -3.03 -11.75
C SER A 47 6.63 -1.71 -11.17
N PRO A 48 7.51 -0.80 -10.81
CA PRO A 48 8.99 -0.93 -10.87
C PRO A 48 9.51 -1.91 -9.82
N PRO A 49 10.72 -2.46 -10.02
CA PRO A 49 11.30 -3.44 -9.07
C PRO A 49 11.37 -2.92 -7.64
N GLY A 50 11.52 -1.61 -7.48
CA GLY A 50 11.55 -0.99 -6.15
C GLY A 50 10.30 -1.20 -5.32
N ASN A 51 9.18 -1.58 -5.94
CA ASN A 51 7.95 -1.90 -5.21
C ASN A 51 8.12 -3.14 -4.32
N ARG A 52 8.99 -4.06 -4.70
CA ARG A 52 9.23 -5.29 -3.96
C ARG A 52 7.93 -5.97 -3.55
N LEU A 53 7.10 -6.28 -4.53
CA LEU A 53 5.84 -6.98 -4.28
C LEU A 53 6.11 -8.29 -3.56
N GLU A 54 5.46 -8.51 -2.43
CA GLU A 54 5.64 -9.70 -1.60
C GLU A 54 4.32 -10.25 -1.14
N ALA A 55 4.22 -11.59 -1.10
CA ALA A 55 3.13 -12.27 -0.38
C ALA A 55 3.55 -12.36 1.07
N LEU A 56 2.67 -12.01 1.99
CA LEU A 56 2.98 -11.94 3.40
C LEU A 56 2.64 -13.26 4.10
N LYS A 57 3.28 -13.47 5.25
CA LYS A 57 3.15 -14.70 6.03
C LYS A 57 2.69 -14.40 7.45
N GLY A 58 2.51 -15.45 8.25
CA GLY A 58 2.14 -15.32 9.64
C GLY A 58 0.77 -14.70 9.81
N SER A 59 0.66 -13.71 10.68
CA SER A 59 -0.62 -13.04 10.97
C SER A 59 -1.18 -12.27 9.79
N ARG A 60 -0.34 -11.99 8.78
CA ARG A 60 -0.78 -11.28 7.56
C ARG A 60 -0.94 -12.20 6.37
N ARG A 61 -1.02 -13.49 6.61
CA ARG A 61 -1.21 -14.48 5.54
C ARG A 61 -2.44 -14.11 4.71
N GLY A 62 -2.28 -14.18 3.39
CA GLY A 62 -3.35 -13.78 2.46
C GLY A 62 -3.22 -12.35 1.99
N GLN A 63 -2.28 -11.59 2.55
CA GLN A 63 -2.02 -10.24 2.13
C GLN A 63 -0.77 -10.17 1.27
N HIS A 64 -0.65 -9.06 0.54
CA HIS A 64 0.55 -8.70 -0.20
C HIS A 64 0.99 -7.33 0.25
N SER A 65 2.22 -6.97 -0.05
CA SER A 65 2.70 -5.61 0.22
C SER A 65 3.56 -5.09 -0.90
N ILE A 66 3.57 -3.76 -1.04
CA ILE A 66 4.53 -3.04 -1.87
C ILE A 66 5.26 -2.03 -0.98
N ARG A 67 6.50 -1.75 -1.34
CA ARG A 67 7.40 -0.93 -0.52
C ARG A 67 7.20 0.56 -0.81
N ILE A 68 7.12 1.37 0.25
CA ILE A 68 7.19 2.83 0.13
C ILE A 68 8.65 3.26 0.31
N ASN A 69 9.27 2.83 1.40
CA ASN A 69 10.68 3.08 1.70
C ASN A 69 11.18 1.98 2.64
N ASP A 70 12.33 2.16 3.28
CA ASP A 70 12.90 1.15 4.16
C ASP A 70 12.04 0.85 5.38
N GLN A 71 11.18 1.78 5.77
CA GLN A 71 10.38 1.68 6.97
C GLN A 71 8.92 1.33 6.68
N TRP A 72 8.36 1.88 5.62
CA TRP A 72 6.91 1.84 5.37
C TRP A 72 6.56 0.99 4.17
N ARG A 73 5.48 0.22 4.30
CA ARG A 73 4.93 -0.59 3.22
C ARG A 73 3.43 -0.39 3.14
N ILE A 74 2.87 -0.66 1.97
CA ILE A 74 1.42 -0.70 1.78
C ILE A 74 1.03 -2.16 1.75
N CYS A 75 0.14 -2.56 2.68
CA CYS A 75 -0.37 -3.93 2.77
C CYS A 75 -1.81 -3.97 2.29
N PHE A 76 -2.18 -5.04 1.63
CA PHE A 76 -3.52 -5.18 1.05
C PHE A 76 -3.84 -6.64 0.75
N VAL A 77 -5.14 -6.92 0.61
CA VAL A 77 -5.63 -8.19 0.07
C VAL A 77 -5.95 -7.95 -1.40
N TRP A 78 -5.52 -8.84 -2.27
CA TRP A 78 -5.86 -8.73 -3.69
C TRP A 78 -7.03 -9.66 -4.02
N ASN A 79 -8.14 -9.06 -4.43
CA ASN A 79 -9.33 -9.77 -4.82
C ASN A 79 -9.96 -9.00 -5.99
N ASP A 80 -9.35 -9.17 -7.18
CA ASP A 80 -9.76 -8.42 -8.37
C ASP A 80 -9.74 -6.91 -8.10
N GLY A 81 -8.74 -6.50 -7.35
CA GLY A 81 -8.56 -5.15 -6.85
C GLY A 81 -7.98 -5.22 -5.45
N ALA A 82 -7.59 -4.09 -4.90
CA ALA A 82 -6.95 -4.03 -3.58
C ALA A 82 -7.97 -3.75 -2.50
N GLU A 83 -8.04 -4.63 -1.51
CA GLU A 83 -8.94 -4.50 -0.34
C GLU A 83 -8.14 -4.31 0.93
N ASP A 84 -8.76 -3.68 1.92
CA ASP A 84 -8.16 -3.48 3.24
C ASP A 84 -6.79 -2.85 3.16
N VAL A 85 -6.66 -1.84 2.31
CA VAL A 85 -5.38 -1.17 2.06
C VAL A 85 -4.97 -0.39 3.30
N GLU A 86 -3.74 -0.61 3.77
CA GLU A 86 -3.20 0.14 4.89
C GLU A 86 -1.71 0.37 4.75
N ILE A 87 -1.24 1.49 5.29
CA ILE A 87 0.18 1.82 5.35
C ILE A 87 0.70 1.34 6.70
N VAL A 88 1.74 0.53 6.67
CA VAL A 88 2.26 -0.15 7.86
C VAL A 88 3.73 0.18 8.04
N ASP A 89 4.11 0.43 9.30
CA ASP A 89 5.50 0.59 9.69
C ASP A 89 6.11 -0.80 9.85
N TYR A 90 7.01 -1.15 8.94
CA TYR A 90 7.67 -2.47 8.92
C TYR A 90 9.03 -2.44 9.59
N ASN A 91 9.46 -1.28 10.04
CA ASN A 91 10.75 -1.16 10.73
C ASN A 91 10.62 -1.71 12.14
N ARG A 92 11.49 -2.60 12.49
CA ARG A 92 11.47 -3.24 13.79
C ARG A 92 12.70 -2.95 14.59
#